data_31b8a7ec7a5c5fbd9d9f69b51232c7fa
#
_entry.id   31b8a7ec7a5c5fbd9d9f69b51232c7fa
#
_cell.length_a   1.000
_cell.length_b   1.000
_cell.length_c   1.000
_cell.angle_alpha   90.00
_cell.angle_beta   90.00
_cell.angle_gamma   90.00
#
_symmetry.space_group_name_H-M   'P 1'
#
loop_
_entity.id
_entity.type
_entity.pdbx_description
1 polymer ?
#
loop_
_entity_poly.entity_id
_entity_poly.type
_entity_poly.pdbx_seq_one_letter_code
_entity_poly.pdbx_strand_id
1 'polypeptide(L)'
;IQIALEWEQVFGNVPSITSVISEYDAAKLLGIDDATYSQIMQNSTSVQRGHDFIFQGLKYQVKGTRPSGKKGSKITKVPQAKNYEWDYLIWISYYPDYSISEAWMWNVKSYRAEFEAKHRISPLDMRKGIDLLNISTK
;
A
#
# COMPACT_ATOMS: atom_id res chain seq x y z
N ILE A 1 -4.86 -13.22 -7.86
CA ILE A 1 -5.00 -13.74 -6.48
C ILE A 1 -4.77 -15.24 -6.46
N GLN A 2 -5.36 -15.96 -7.37
CA GLN A 2 -5.17 -17.41 -7.46
C GLN A 2 -3.70 -17.77 -7.71
N ILE A 3 -3.04 -17.04 -8.59
CA ILE A 3 -1.62 -17.24 -8.89
C ILE A 3 -0.77 -17.00 -7.66
N ALA A 4 -1.05 -15.94 -6.90
CA ALA A 4 -0.30 -15.63 -5.68
C ALA A 4 -0.48 -16.71 -4.61
N LEU A 5 -1.68 -17.28 -4.47
CA LEU A 5 -1.94 -18.38 -3.54
C LEU A 5 -1.17 -19.65 -3.93
N GLU A 6 -1.16 -19.99 -5.22
CA GLU A 6 -0.41 -21.13 -5.72
C GLU A 6 1.09 -20.96 -5.48
N TRP A 7 1.61 -19.78 -5.75
CA TRP A 7 3.01 -19.47 -5.51
C TRP A 7 3.36 -19.61 -4.03
N GLU A 8 2.53 -19.08 -3.14
CA GLU A 8 2.75 -19.17 -1.71
C GLU A 8 2.81 -20.63 -1.25
N GLN A 9 1.95 -21.50 -1.79
CA GLN A 9 1.96 -22.91 -1.47
C GLN A 9 3.24 -23.62 -1.93
N VAL A 10 3.79 -23.21 -3.09
CA VAL A 10 4.94 -23.87 -3.68
C VAL A 10 6.26 -23.40 -3.04
N PHE A 11 6.40 -22.10 -2.82
CA PHE A 11 7.69 -21.52 -2.43
C PHE A 11 7.82 -21.23 -0.94
N GLY A 12 6.72 -21.09 -0.22
CA GLY A 12 6.72 -20.94 1.24
C GLY A 12 7.15 -19.60 1.81
N ASN A 13 7.98 -18.82 1.09
CA ASN A 13 8.53 -17.55 1.57
C ASN A 13 8.28 -16.41 0.61
N VAL A 14 7.04 -16.23 0.19
CA VAL A 14 6.65 -15.13 -0.68
C VAL A 14 6.11 -13.96 0.13
N PRO A 15 6.15 -12.72 -0.43
CA PRO A 15 5.46 -11.59 0.18
C PRO A 15 4.00 -11.92 0.39
N SER A 16 3.36 -11.30 1.38
CA SER A 16 1.93 -11.54 1.61
C SER A 16 1.15 -11.14 0.37
N ILE A 17 0.04 -11.83 0.12
CA ILE A 17 -0.84 -11.54 -1.01
C ILE A 17 -1.28 -10.08 -0.96
N THR A 18 -1.63 -9.60 0.23
CA THR A 18 -2.08 -8.22 0.41
C THR A 18 -0.99 -7.23 0.00
N SER A 19 0.28 -7.50 0.33
CA SER A 19 1.39 -6.62 -0.07
C SER A 19 1.53 -6.55 -1.59
N VAL A 20 1.49 -7.69 -2.27
CA VAL A 20 1.63 -7.74 -3.74
C VAL A 20 0.49 -6.99 -4.42
N ILE A 21 -0.74 -7.25 -3.98
CA ILE A 21 -1.93 -6.62 -4.57
C ILE A 21 -1.93 -5.11 -4.30
N SER A 22 -1.58 -4.69 -3.08
CA SER A 22 -1.62 -3.27 -2.74
C SER A 22 -0.56 -2.46 -3.48
N GLU A 23 0.63 -3.02 -3.72
CA GLU A 23 1.64 -2.33 -4.52
C GLU A 23 1.17 -2.12 -5.96
N TYR A 24 0.56 -3.13 -6.56
CA TYR A 24 0.01 -3.04 -7.91
C TYR A 24 -1.14 -2.02 -7.95
N ASP A 25 -2.07 -2.10 -7.01
CA ASP A 25 -3.21 -1.19 -6.95
C ASP A 25 -2.78 0.25 -6.71
N ALA A 26 -1.78 0.48 -5.86
CA ALA A 26 -1.23 1.82 -5.64
C ALA A 26 -0.67 2.41 -6.94
N ALA A 27 0.07 1.61 -7.71
CA ALA A 27 0.59 2.05 -9.01
C ALA A 27 -0.54 2.42 -9.95
N LYS A 28 -1.61 1.63 -10.00
CA LYS A 28 -2.78 1.92 -10.84
C LYS A 28 -3.47 3.22 -10.42
N LEU A 29 -3.63 3.45 -9.12
CA LEU A 29 -4.23 4.68 -8.61
C LEU A 29 -3.40 5.93 -8.94
N LEU A 30 -2.09 5.76 -9.09
CA LEU A 30 -1.19 6.84 -9.52
C LEU A 30 -1.22 7.04 -11.05
N GLY A 31 -1.96 6.24 -11.79
CA GLY A 31 -2.04 6.34 -13.25
C GLY A 31 -0.92 5.61 -13.98
N ILE A 32 -0.21 4.73 -13.30
CA ILE A 32 0.86 3.93 -13.93
C ILE A 32 0.23 2.76 -14.68
N ASP A 33 0.52 2.63 -15.99
CA ASP A 33 -0.02 1.52 -16.75
C ASP A 33 0.77 0.23 -16.48
N ASP A 34 0.23 -0.90 -16.93
CA ASP A 34 0.81 -2.22 -16.65
C ASP A 34 2.21 -2.37 -17.24
N ALA A 35 2.45 -1.85 -18.44
CA ALA A 35 3.77 -1.93 -19.08
C ALA A 35 4.81 -1.15 -18.28
N THR A 36 4.46 0.07 -17.84
CA THR A 36 5.33 0.90 -17.03
C THR A 36 5.60 0.27 -15.67
N TYR A 37 4.57 -0.26 -15.02
CA TYR A 37 4.72 -0.92 -13.72
C TYR A 37 5.64 -2.13 -13.83
N SER A 38 5.44 -2.95 -14.85
CA SER A 38 6.30 -4.11 -15.11
C SER A 38 7.76 -3.70 -15.26
N GLN A 39 8.00 -2.63 -16.00
CA GLN A 39 9.36 -2.10 -16.23
C GLN A 39 9.98 -1.58 -14.92
N ILE A 40 9.20 -0.86 -14.12
CA ILE A 40 9.63 -0.38 -12.80
C ILE A 40 10.07 -1.56 -11.93
N MET A 41 9.27 -2.63 -11.90
CA MET A 41 9.58 -3.79 -11.07
C MET A 41 10.76 -4.59 -11.59
N GLN A 42 10.96 -4.65 -12.89
CA GLN A 42 12.14 -5.30 -13.48
C GLN A 42 13.44 -4.56 -13.15
N ASN A 43 13.38 -3.23 -13.08
CA ASN A 43 14.54 -2.40 -12.78
C ASN A 43 14.83 -2.26 -11.30
N SER A 44 13.94 -2.72 -10.44
CA SER A 44 14.15 -2.66 -9.01
C SER A 44 14.99 -3.84 -8.53
N THR A 45 15.81 -3.61 -7.52
CA THR A 45 16.56 -4.68 -6.89
C THR A 45 15.63 -5.48 -5.99
N SER A 46 15.97 -6.73 -5.71
CA SER A 46 15.19 -7.58 -4.81
C SER A 46 15.11 -7.01 -3.39
N VAL A 47 16.04 -6.12 -3.04
CA VAL A 47 16.05 -5.44 -1.75
C VAL A 47 16.02 -3.94 -2.01
N GLN A 48 14.84 -3.35 -1.94
CA GLN A 48 14.69 -1.91 -1.98
C GLN A 48 14.63 -1.40 -0.55
N ARG A 49 15.48 -0.44 -0.25
CA ARG A 49 15.62 0.05 1.11
C ARG A 49 14.59 1.13 1.39
N GLY A 50 13.65 0.81 2.29
CA GLY A 50 12.71 1.78 2.83
C GLY A 50 11.56 2.20 1.95
N HIS A 51 11.43 1.63 0.74
CA HIS A 51 10.32 1.93 -0.15
C HIS A 51 10.00 0.74 -1.04
N ASP A 52 8.82 0.74 -1.68
CA ASP A 52 8.35 -0.37 -2.49
C ASP A 52 8.61 -0.18 -3.98
N PHE A 53 8.47 1.04 -4.48
CA PHE A 53 8.84 1.34 -5.87
C PHE A 53 9.14 2.83 -6.05
N ILE A 54 9.80 3.14 -7.18
CA ILE A 54 10.13 4.51 -7.58
C ILE A 54 9.39 4.82 -8.87
N PHE A 55 8.71 5.96 -8.91
CA PHE A 55 8.03 6.43 -10.11
C PHE A 55 8.28 7.93 -10.26
N GLN A 56 8.79 8.35 -11.43
CA GLN A 56 9.12 9.75 -11.73
C GLN A 56 10.03 10.38 -10.68
N GLY A 57 11.00 9.60 -10.19
CA GLY A 57 11.96 10.07 -9.20
C GLY A 57 11.44 10.10 -7.76
N LEU A 58 10.19 9.73 -7.54
CA LEU A 58 9.58 9.72 -6.21
C LEU A 58 9.50 8.30 -5.67
N LYS A 59 9.83 8.13 -4.40
CA LYS A 59 9.82 6.84 -3.70
C LYS A 59 8.49 6.65 -2.99
N TYR A 60 7.84 5.52 -3.23
CA TYR A 60 6.53 5.20 -2.65
C TYR A 60 6.63 4.01 -1.72
N GLN A 61 6.03 4.15 -0.55
CA GLN A 61 5.82 3.09 0.43
C GLN A 61 4.34 2.74 0.41
N VAL A 62 4.01 1.46 0.30
CA VAL A 62 2.61 1.02 0.22
C VAL A 62 2.29 0.11 1.40
N LYS A 63 1.16 0.35 2.02
CA LYS A 63 0.61 -0.49 3.10
C LYS A 63 -0.81 -0.89 2.72
N GLY A 64 -1.09 -2.19 2.75
CA GLY A 64 -2.43 -2.69 2.46
C GLY A 64 -3.00 -3.44 3.67
N THR A 65 -4.28 -3.28 3.91
CA THR A 65 -4.97 -4.01 4.98
C THR A 65 -6.29 -4.60 4.46
N ARG A 66 -6.59 -5.80 4.89
CA ARG A 66 -7.82 -6.51 4.55
C ARG A 66 -8.42 -7.11 5.81
N PRO A 67 -9.75 -7.00 6.03
CA PRO A 67 -10.35 -7.65 7.18
C PRO A 67 -10.22 -9.17 7.09
N SER A 68 -10.31 -9.85 8.24
CA SER A 68 -10.05 -11.29 8.33
C SER A 68 -11.08 -12.17 7.59
N GLY A 69 -12.20 -11.59 7.16
CA GLY A 69 -13.29 -12.35 6.55
C GLY A 69 -14.26 -12.97 7.54
N LYS A 70 -13.95 -12.93 8.84
CA LYS A 70 -14.88 -13.37 9.88
C LYS A 70 -16.02 -12.36 10.01
N LYS A 71 -17.22 -12.85 10.32
CA LYS A 71 -18.38 -11.99 10.53
C LYS A 71 -18.07 -10.94 11.60
N GLY A 72 -18.34 -9.67 11.29
CA GLY A 72 -18.08 -8.56 12.19
C GLY A 72 -16.65 -8.06 12.22
N SER A 73 -15.76 -8.65 11.41
CA SER A 73 -14.36 -8.22 11.34
C SER A 73 -14.25 -6.80 10.81
N LYS A 74 -13.46 -5.98 11.49
CA LYS A 74 -13.20 -4.59 11.10
C LYS A 74 -11.71 -4.30 11.12
N ILE A 75 -11.29 -3.37 10.28
CA ILE A 75 -9.93 -2.83 10.34
C ILE A 75 -9.94 -1.71 11.39
N THR A 76 -9.23 -1.92 12.49
CA THR A 76 -9.15 -0.95 13.59
C THR A 76 -7.76 -0.35 13.73
N LYS A 77 -6.76 -0.92 13.05
CA LYS A 77 -5.38 -0.48 13.15
C LYS A 77 -4.75 -0.46 11.76
N VAL A 78 -4.00 0.60 11.48
CA VAL A 78 -3.24 0.76 10.23
C VAL A 78 -1.78 0.45 10.50
N PRO A 79 -1.10 -0.34 9.65
CA PRO A 79 0.33 -0.60 9.82
C PRO A 79 1.12 0.71 9.79
N GLN A 80 1.95 0.93 10.79
CA GLN A 80 2.78 2.13 10.90
C GLN A 80 4.06 1.94 10.08
N ALA A 81 4.52 3.01 9.44
CA ALA A 81 5.78 2.97 8.70
C ALA A 81 6.95 2.71 9.65
N LYS A 82 7.87 1.83 9.24
CA LYS A 82 9.05 1.46 10.03
C LYS A 82 10.22 2.39 9.80
N ASN A 83 10.17 3.19 8.73
CA ASN A 83 11.22 4.14 8.37
C ASN A 83 10.60 5.30 7.62
N TYR A 84 11.41 6.31 7.28
CA TYR A 84 10.97 7.47 6.53
C TYR A 84 11.82 7.68 5.26
N GLU A 85 12.33 6.58 4.69
CA GLU A 85 13.16 6.60 3.49
C GLU A 85 12.33 6.57 2.21
N TRP A 86 11.17 7.21 2.23
CA TRP A 86 10.23 7.32 1.11
C TRP A 86 9.70 8.76 1.03
N ASP A 87 9.14 9.11 -0.12
CA ASP A 87 8.54 10.44 -0.33
C ASP A 87 7.04 10.44 -0.02
N TYR A 88 6.35 9.36 -0.42
CA TYR A 88 4.91 9.21 -0.19
C TYR A 88 4.59 7.83 0.35
N LEU A 89 3.61 7.77 1.24
CA LEU A 89 3.04 6.52 1.70
C LEU A 89 1.60 6.44 1.24
N ILE A 90 1.22 5.28 0.68
CA ILE A 90 -0.16 5.00 0.28
C ILE A 90 -0.68 3.86 1.14
N TRP A 91 -1.81 4.08 1.80
CA TRP A 91 -2.53 3.03 2.52
C TRP A 91 -3.79 2.68 1.76
N ILE A 92 -3.96 1.39 1.47
CA ILE A 92 -5.15 0.86 0.79
C ILE A 92 -5.87 -0.10 1.73
N SER A 93 -7.14 0.14 1.95
CA SER A 93 -8.01 -0.75 2.72
C SER A 93 -8.91 -1.51 1.75
N TYR A 94 -9.02 -2.82 1.97
CA TYR A 94 -9.78 -3.72 1.08
C TYR A 94 -11.02 -4.26 1.74
N TYR A 95 -12.01 -4.58 0.91
CA TYR A 95 -13.08 -5.50 1.29
C TYR A 95 -12.52 -6.93 1.27
N PRO A 96 -13.23 -7.91 1.89
CA PRO A 96 -12.74 -9.30 1.90
C PRO A 96 -12.44 -9.89 0.51
N ASP A 97 -13.09 -9.40 -0.54
CA ASP A 97 -12.89 -9.87 -1.91
C ASP A 97 -11.75 -9.16 -2.64
N TYR A 98 -10.98 -8.33 -1.96
CA TYR A 98 -9.89 -7.51 -2.50
C TYR A 98 -10.34 -6.38 -3.43
N SER A 99 -11.61 -6.02 -3.44
CA SER A 99 -11.99 -4.73 -4.01
C SER A 99 -11.57 -3.62 -3.04
N ILE A 100 -11.26 -2.44 -3.59
CA ILE A 100 -10.73 -1.33 -2.78
C ILE A 100 -11.87 -0.65 -2.04
N SER A 101 -11.74 -0.55 -0.71
CA SER A 101 -12.66 0.20 0.14
C SER A 101 -12.27 1.67 0.20
N GLU A 102 -11.00 1.95 0.45
CA GLU A 102 -10.48 3.32 0.53
C GLU A 102 -8.98 3.31 0.27
N ALA A 103 -8.45 4.45 -0.18
CA ALA A 103 -7.02 4.61 -0.44
C ALA A 103 -6.61 6.04 -0.11
N TRP A 104 -5.58 6.18 0.70
CA TRP A 104 -5.12 7.48 1.22
C TRP A 104 -3.63 7.63 1.03
N MET A 105 -3.19 8.84 0.65
CA MET A 105 -1.79 9.13 0.41
C MET A 105 -1.31 10.25 1.34
N TRP A 106 -0.09 10.08 1.84
CA TRP A 106 0.58 11.03 2.72
C TRP A 106 1.98 11.30 2.22
N ASN A 107 2.41 12.57 2.19
CA ASN A 107 3.83 12.85 2.02
C ASN A 107 4.56 12.59 3.34
N VAL A 108 5.88 12.34 3.26
CA VAL A 108 6.66 11.94 4.42
C VAL A 108 6.65 13.00 5.53
N LYS A 109 6.70 14.27 5.16
CA LYS A 109 6.72 15.38 6.14
C LYS A 109 5.43 15.44 6.95
N SER A 110 4.28 15.39 6.27
CA SER A 110 2.97 15.42 6.92
C SER A 110 2.73 14.17 7.76
N TYR A 111 3.15 13.01 7.24
CA TYR A 111 3.03 11.75 7.95
C TYR A 111 3.80 11.78 9.27
N ARG A 112 5.05 12.23 9.22
CA ARG A 112 5.88 12.34 10.44
C ARG A 112 5.27 13.30 11.44
N ALA A 113 4.80 14.46 10.97
CA ALA A 113 4.18 15.45 11.86
C ALA A 113 2.95 14.89 12.57
N GLU A 114 2.16 14.07 11.88
CA GLU A 114 0.92 13.53 12.45
C GLU A 114 1.14 12.26 13.26
N PHE A 115 2.04 11.37 12.84
CA PHE A 115 2.10 10.00 13.35
C PHE A 115 3.40 9.59 14.04
N GLU A 116 4.48 10.34 13.94
CA GLU A 116 5.77 9.91 14.48
C GLU A 116 5.72 9.62 15.98
N ALA A 117 4.95 10.42 16.71
CA ALA A 117 4.81 10.26 18.16
C ALA A 117 3.63 9.36 18.58
N LYS A 118 2.87 8.83 17.63
CA LYS A 118 1.71 7.98 17.95
C LYS A 118 2.13 6.52 18.06
N HIS A 119 1.53 5.81 19.02
CA HIS A 119 1.73 4.38 19.17
C HIS A 119 0.80 3.56 18.26
N ARG A 120 -0.29 4.15 17.82
CA ARG A 120 -1.30 3.46 17.04
C ARG A 120 -1.96 4.43 16.06
N ILE A 121 -2.11 4.00 14.81
CA ILE A 121 -2.80 4.76 13.77
C ILE A 121 -4.12 4.05 13.46
N SER A 122 -5.22 4.81 13.47
CA SER A 122 -6.54 4.29 13.10
C SER A 122 -6.86 4.66 11.64
N PRO A 123 -7.83 3.97 11.02
CA PRO A 123 -8.33 4.40 9.70
C PRO A 123 -8.81 5.86 9.68
N LEU A 124 -9.43 6.31 10.75
CA LEU A 124 -9.89 7.70 10.87
C LEU A 124 -8.72 8.68 10.76
N ASP A 125 -7.57 8.35 11.37
CA ASP A 125 -6.37 9.17 11.28
C ASP A 125 -5.87 9.25 9.83
N MET A 126 -5.85 8.13 9.12
CA MET A 126 -5.37 8.08 7.74
C MET A 126 -6.25 8.91 6.79
N ARG A 127 -7.53 9.05 7.11
CA ARG A 127 -8.48 9.80 6.28
C ARG A 127 -8.25 11.31 6.28
N LYS A 128 -7.29 11.80 7.04
CA LYS A 128 -6.85 13.19 6.98
C LYS A 128 -5.88 13.47 5.82
N GLY A 129 -5.43 12.43 5.14
CA GLY A 129 -4.54 12.55 3.99
C GLY A 129 -5.26 12.83 2.68
N ILE A 130 -4.59 12.54 1.57
CA ILE A 130 -5.12 12.75 0.23
C ILE A 130 -5.95 11.52 -0.18
N ASP A 131 -7.20 11.73 -0.56
CA ASP A 131 -8.10 10.67 -1.00
C ASP A 131 -7.83 10.31 -2.47
N LEU A 132 -7.15 9.19 -2.71
CA LEU A 132 -6.77 8.78 -4.06
C LEU A 132 -7.95 8.35 -4.91
N LEU A 133 -9.03 7.86 -4.31
CA LEU A 133 -10.20 7.43 -5.07
C LEU A 133 -10.97 8.61 -5.64
N ASN A 134 -11.00 9.74 -4.95
CA ASN A 134 -11.70 10.93 -5.40
C ASN A 134 -10.88 11.76 -6.39
N ILE A 135 -9.55 11.74 -6.28
CA ILE A 135 -8.68 12.45 -7.22
C ILE A 135 -8.85 11.90 -8.64
N SER A 136 -8.98 10.58 -8.79
CA SER A 136 -9.09 9.94 -10.09
C SER A 136 -10.39 10.25 -10.84
N THR A 137 -11.39 10.83 -10.16
CA THR A 137 -12.68 11.17 -10.78
C THR A 137 -12.75 12.63 -11.24
N LYS A 138 -11.72 13.38 -10.99
CA LYS A 138 -11.60 14.78 -11.45
C LYS A 138 -10.73 14.84 -12.70
#